data_43cb560716df6eacbb5fd8815042f4a3
#
_entry.id   43cb560716df6eacbb5fd8815042f4a3
#
_cell.length_a   1.000
_cell.length_b   1.000
_cell.length_c   1.000
_cell.angle_alpha   90.00
_cell.angle_beta   90.00
_cell.angle_gamma   90.00
#
_symmetry.space_group_name_H-M   'P 1'
#
loop_
_entity.id
_entity.type
_entity.pdbx_description
1 polymer ?
#
loop_
_entity_poly.entity_id
_entity_poly.type
_entity_poly.pdbx_seq_one_letter_code
_entity_poly.pdbx_strand_id
1 'polypeptide(L)'
;MCELLHISRSAYYKWATGRKSTREQENEEIAQLVEEIYRESPDKGYRRINDDLRHDHNIHINDKRVLRICRKKDIKSTIKYARKDCTRNAKEPQFVAENLLDRDFHASKPNEKWLTDVTEFKWYEGVEVHKIYLSAILDLYDRRIAAYVLGERNDNALVFQTFDKAVEANPNAHPLFHSDRGFQYTNRTFHAKLEAAGMTQSMSRVAHCIDNGPMEGFWGILKRERYYGRRFTSKEELMDMICTYIDYYNNCRVQRNLGILTPMEKNRKFLVAA
;
A
#
# COMPACT_ATOMS: atom_id res chain seq x y z
N MET A 1 -46.30 5.93 -35.27
CA MET A 1 -45.64 6.43 -34.03
C MET A 1 -44.09 6.30 -34.10
N CYS A 2 -43.52 5.11 -34.34
CA CYS A 2 -42.07 4.94 -34.43
C CYS A 2 -41.41 5.77 -35.55
N GLU A 3 -42.05 5.88 -36.71
CA GLU A 3 -41.57 6.72 -37.82
C GLU A 3 -41.60 8.21 -37.48
N LEU A 4 -42.64 8.67 -36.83
CA LEU A 4 -42.82 10.06 -36.39
C LEU A 4 -41.77 10.48 -35.33
N LEU A 5 -41.34 9.52 -34.50
CA LEU A 5 -40.34 9.74 -33.44
C LEU A 5 -38.91 9.37 -33.89
N HIS A 6 -38.70 9.00 -35.12
CA HIS A 6 -37.42 8.56 -35.68
C HIS A 6 -36.73 7.46 -34.86
N ILE A 7 -37.52 6.55 -34.26
CA ILE A 7 -37.02 5.39 -33.50
C ILE A 7 -37.31 4.09 -34.26
N SER A 8 -36.40 3.13 -34.19
CA SER A 8 -36.63 1.83 -34.81
C SER A 8 -37.74 1.06 -34.08
N ARG A 9 -38.59 0.31 -34.81
CA ARG A 9 -39.60 -0.57 -34.20
C ARG A 9 -38.99 -1.56 -33.22
N SER A 10 -37.80 -2.11 -33.52
CA SER A 10 -37.07 -3.03 -32.63
C SER A 10 -36.68 -2.38 -31.31
N ALA A 11 -36.24 -1.12 -31.33
CA ALA A 11 -35.91 -0.36 -30.11
C ALA A 11 -37.18 -0.11 -29.26
N TYR A 12 -38.30 0.26 -29.91
CA TYR A 12 -39.58 0.45 -29.23
C TYR A 12 -40.05 -0.84 -28.53
N TYR A 13 -40.10 -1.98 -29.27
CA TYR A 13 -40.57 -3.24 -28.70
C TYR A 13 -39.63 -3.76 -27.62
N LYS A 14 -38.31 -3.58 -27.77
CA LYS A 14 -37.35 -3.91 -26.72
C LYS A 14 -37.64 -3.12 -25.44
N TRP A 15 -37.90 -1.83 -25.56
CA TRP A 15 -38.27 -0.97 -24.43
C TRP A 15 -39.64 -1.37 -23.86
N ALA A 16 -40.68 -1.54 -24.71
CA ALA A 16 -42.05 -1.86 -24.31
C ALA A 16 -42.16 -3.23 -23.61
N THR A 17 -41.37 -4.23 -24.02
CA THR A 17 -41.39 -5.58 -23.43
C THR A 17 -40.57 -5.67 -22.15
N GLY A 18 -39.73 -4.67 -21.84
CA GLY A 18 -38.86 -4.65 -20.66
C GLY A 18 -37.87 -5.82 -20.60
N ARG A 19 -37.68 -6.59 -21.69
CA ARG A 19 -36.76 -7.72 -21.71
C ARG A 19 -35.33 -7.23 -21.65
N LYS A 20 -34.65 -7.56 -20.54
CA LYS A 20 -33.22 -7.31 -20.36
C LYS A 20 -32.43 -8.25 -21.27
N SER A 21 -31.40 -7.72 -21.95
CA SER A 21 -30.42 -8.54 -22.66
C SER A 21 -29.56 -9.33 -21.67
N THR A 22 -28.97 -10.44 -22.10
CA THR A 22 -28.03 -11.23 -21.30
C THR A 22 -26.93 -10.34 -20.69
N ARG A 23 -26.42 -9.37 -21.47
CA ARG A 23 -25.41 -8.41 -21.00
C ARG A 23 -25.94 -7.45 -19.92
N GLU A 24 -27.24 -7.10 -19.96
CA GLU A 24 -27.87 -6.29 -18.90
C GLU A 24 -28.04 -7.09 -17.62
N GLN A 25 -28.41 -8.38 -17.73
CA GLN A 25 -28.48 -9.30 -16.58
C GLN A 25 -27.10 -9.49 -15.93
N GLU A 26 -26.08 -9.83 -16.72
CA GLU A 26 -24.69 -9.90 -16.22
C GLU A 26 -24.23 -8.60 -15.53
N ASN A 27 -24.58 -7.43 -16.10
CA ASN A 27 -24.21 -6.15 -15.49
C ASN A 27 -24.92 -5.90 -14.17
N GLU A 28 -26.10 -6.45 -13.95
CA GLU A 28 -26.81 -6.37 -12.68
C GLU A 28 -26.17 -7.26 -11.62
N GLU A 29 -25.81 -8.50 -11.99
CA GLU A 29 -25.09 -9.42 -11.12
C GLU A 29 -23.73 -8.82 -10.69
N ILE A 30 -22.96 -8.32 -11.66
CA ILE A 30 -21.68 -7.64 -11.38
C ILE A 30 -21.90 -6.40 -10.52
N ALA A 31 -22.99 -5.64 -10.75
CA ALA A 31 -23.26 -4.44 -9.96
C ALA A 31 -23.54 -4.75 -8.49
N GLN A 32 -24.17 -5.89 -8.17
CA GLN A 32 -24.38 -6.34 -6.80
C GLN A 32 -23.02 -6.60 -6.11
N LEU A 33 -22.13 -7.35 -6.77
CA LEU A 33 -20.79 -7.60 -6.24
C LEU A 33 -19.96 -6.30 -6.07
N VAL A 34 -20.07 -5.37 -7.03
CA VAL A 34 -19.42 -4.05 -6.93
C VAL A 34 -19.93 -3.26 -5.73
N GLU A 35 -21.23 -3.31 -5.44
CA GLU A 35 -21.83 -2.66 -4.27
C GLU A 35 -21.38 -3.32 -2.95
N GLU A 36 -21.27 -4.65 -2.92
CA GLU A 36 -20.77 -5.41 -1.76
C GLU A 36 -19.32 -5.05 -1.46
N ILE A 37 -18.42 -5.15 -2.45
CA ILE A 37 -17.01 -4.77 -2.32
C ILE A 37 -16.87 -3.32 -1.86
N TYR A 38 -17.67 -2.41 -2.40
CA TYR A 38 -17.64 -1.01 -2.01
C TYR A 38 -18.16 -0.78 -0.58
N ARG A 39 -19.16 -1.51 -0.15
CA ARG A 39 -19.71 -1.42 1.22
C ARG A 39 -18.67 -1.83 2.26
N GLU A 40 -17.91 -2.88 1.99
CA GLU A 40 -16.82 -3.34 2.85
C GLU A 40 -15.61 -2.40 2.84
N SER A 41 -15.30 -1.81 1.68
CA SER A 41 -14.12 -0.98 1.49
C SER A 41 -14.41 0.25 0.62
N PRO A 42 -15.04 1.31 1.19
CA PRO A 42 -15.44 2.51 0.45
C PRO A 42 -14.28 3.34 -0.12
N ASP A 43 -13.05 3.07 0.33
CA ASP A 43 -11.83 3.68 -0.19
C ASP A 43 -11.41 3.10 -1.55
N LYS A 44 -11.96 1.96 -1.98
CA LYS A 44 -11.64 1.35 -3.27
C LYS A 44 -12.28 2.12 -4.43
N GLY A 45 -11.45 2.50 -5.40
CA GLY A 45 -11.92 3.00 -6.68
C GLY A 45 -12.16 1.85 -7.67
N TYR A 46 -12.80 2.13 -8.82
CA TYR A 46 -13.21 1.13 -9.80
C TYR A 46 -12.10 0.16 -10.25
N ARG A 47 -10.83 0.59 -10.27
CA ARG A 47 -9.70 -0.30 -10.62
C ARG A 47 -9.45 -1.33 -9.54
N ARG A 48 -9.44 -0.93 -8.27
CA ARG A 48 -9.26 -1.85 -7.14
C ARG A 48 -10.46 -2.79 -7.00
N ILE A 49 -11.68 -2.28 -7.20
CA ILE A 49 -12.89 -3.11 -7.26
C ILE A 49 -12.77 -4.16 -8.39
N ASN A 50 -12.23 -3.79 -9.56
CA ASN A 50 -12.02 -4.75 -10.65
C ASN A 50 -10.91 -5.76 -10.33
N ASP A 51 -9.91 -5.39 -9.53
CA ASP A 51 -8.87 -6.31 -9.08
C ASP A 51 -9.45 -7.35 -8.11
N ASP A 52 -10.34 -6.93 -7.19
CA ASP A 52 -11.04 -7.84 -6.28
C ASP A 52 -12.03 -8.75 -7.05
N LEU A 53 -12.77 -8.24 -8.04
CA LEU A 53 -13.62 -9.06 -8.91
C LEU A 53 -12.82 -10.17 -9.61
N ARG A 54 -11.59 -9.88 -10.05
CA ARG A 54 -10.71 -10.88 -10.66
C ARG A 54 -10.14 -11.86 -9.65
N HIS A 55 -9.71 -11.36 -8.48
CA HIS A 55 -9.04 -12.17 -7.47
C HIS A 55 -10.02 -13.08 -6.74
N ASP A 56 -11.11 -12.51 -6.22
CA ASP A 56 -12.01 -13.22 -5.30
C ASP A 56 -13.17 -13.92 -6.03
N HIS A 57 -13.61 -13.37 -7.17
CA HIS A 57 -14.77 -13.87 -7.91
C HIS A 57 -14.44 -14.45 -9.28
N ASN A 58 -13.16 -14.45 -9.68
CA ASN A 58 -12.70 -14.92 -11.00
C ASN A 58 -13.42 -14.23 -12.19
N ILE A 59 -13.87 -12.99 -12.02
CA ILE A 59 -14.58 -12.20 -13.04
C ILE A 59 -13.60 -11.34 -13.81
N HIS A 60 -13.33 -11.69 -15.07
CA HIS A 60 -12.37 -11.00 -15.94
C HIS A 60 -13.08 -10.02 -16.88
N ILE A 61 -13.21 -8.76 -16.46
CA ILE A 61 -13.83 -7.70 -17.25
C ILE A 61 -12.93 -6.46 -17.38
N ASN A 62 -13.26 -5.61 -18.36
CA ASN A 62 -12.47 -4.40 -18.59
C ASN A 62 -12.78 -3.33 -17.54
N ASP A 63 -11.75 -2.59 -17.10
CA ASP A 63 -11.85 -1.47 -16.16
C ASP A 63 -12.93 -0.44 -16.58
N LYS A 64 -13.10 -0.19 -17.89
CA LYS A 64 -14.14 0.73 -18.41
C LYS A 64 -15.56 0.21 -18.15
N ARG A 65 -15.76 -1.13 -18.12
CA ARG A 65 -17.07 -1.73 -17.80
C ARG A 65 -17.40 -1.51 -16.32
N VAL A 66 -16.45 -1.77 -15.43
CA VAL A 66 -16.62 -1.51 -13.98
C VAL A 66 -16.81 -0.02 -13.70
N LEU A 67 -16.03 0.86 -14.33
CA LEU A 67 -16.23 2.31 -14.19
C LEU A 67 -17.64 2.77 -14.57
N ARG A 68 -18.22 2.18 -15.64
CA ARG A 68 -19.59 2.50 -16.07
C ARG A 68 -20.62 2.03 -15.04
N ILE A 69 -20.42 0.86 -14.45
CA ILE A 69 -21.26 0.32 -13.37
C ILE A 69 -21.18 1.23 -12.14
N CYS A 70 -19.95 1.56 -11.69
CA CYS A 70 -19.73 2.47 -10.57
C CYS A 70 -20.42 3.83 -10.76
N ARG A 71 -20.32 4.41 -11.98
CA ARG A 71 -21.02 5.68 -12.30
C ARG A 71 -22.55 5.54 -12.24
N LYS A 72 -23.11 4.42 -12.72
CA LYS A 72 -24.56 4.16 -12.67
C LYS A 72 -25.09 4.01 -11.24
N LYS A 73 -24.23 3.53 -10.33
CA LYS A 73 -24.53 3.30 -8.90
C LYS A 73 -24.05 4.44 -7.99
N ASP A 74 -23.53 5.55 -8.57
CA ASP A 74 -22.90 6.68 -7.88
C ASP A 74 -21.78 6.28 -6.90
N ILE A 75 -21.06 5.21 -7.20
CA ILE A 75 -19.94 4.70 -6.41
C ILE A 75 -18.69 5.51 -6.74
N LYS A 76 -18.11 6.14 -5.71
CA LYS A 76 -16.87 6.94 -5.77
C LYS A 76 -15.99 6.63 -4.57
N SER A 77 -14.69 6.45 -4.82
CA SER A 77 -13.72 6.27 -3.73
C SER A 77 -13.74 7.44 -2.74
N THR A 78 -13.70 7.11 -1.46
CA THR A 78 -13.66 8.09 -0.35
C THR A 78 -12.25 8.58 -0.03
N ILE A 79 -11.22 8.12 -0.77
CA ILE A 79 -9.81 8.51 -0.55
C ILE A 79 -9.65 10.02 -0.62
N LYS A 80 -8.94 10.57 0.37
CA LYS A 80 -8.54 11.98 0.42
C LYS A 80 -7.05 12.11 0.18
N TYR A 81 -6.65 13.19 -0.48
CA TYR A 81 -5.25 13.53 -0.74
C TYR A 81 -4.83 14.69 0.16
N ALA A 82 -3.65 14.59 0.77
CA ALA A 82 -2.98 15.69 1.45
C ALA A 82 -1.68 16.04 0.73
N ARG A 83 -1.21 17.29 0.90
CA ARG A 83 0.10 17.70 0.37
C ARG A 83 1.20 16.96 1.13
N LYS A 84 2.24 16.54 0.41
CA LYS A 84 3.43 15.91 1.01
C LYS A 84 4.34 17.01 1.56
N ASP A 85 4.84 16.81 2.79
CA ASP A 85 5.94 17.60 3.34
C ASP A 85 7.26 16.84 3.10
N CYS A 86 8.34 17.58 2.80
CA CYS A 86 9.65 16.99 2.61
C CYS A 86 10.32 16.66 3.95
N THR A 87 11.00 15.52 4.00
CA THR A 87 11.79 15.07 5.16
C THR A 87 13.05 15.92 5.32
N ARG A 88 13.46 16.19 6.56
CA ARG A 88 14.71 16.91 6.87
C ARG A 88 15.86 15.90 6.99
N ASN A 89 16.96 16.15 6.29
CA ASN A 89 18.17 15.35 6.39
C ASN A 89 18.90 15.56 7.74
N ALA A 90 19.70 14.56 8.13
CA ALA A 90 20.60 14.68 9.28
C ALA A 90 21.60 15.84 9.07
N LYS A 91 21.82 16.67 10.10
CA LYS A 91 22.76 17.80 10.03
C LYS A 91 24.21 17.34 10.02
N GLU A 92 24.54 16.27 10.75
CA GLU A 92 25.90 15.71 10.88
C GLU A 92 25.82 14.18 10.82
N PRO A 93 25.92 13.55 9.64
CA PRO A 93 25.90 12.09 9.51
C PRO A 93 27.22 11.51 10.01
N GLN A 94 27.15 10.46 10.86
CA GLN A 94 28.34 9.74 11.35
C GLN A 94 28.90 8.75 10.32
N PHE A 95 28.03 8.17 9.51
CA PHE A 95 28.34 7.24 8.43
C PHE A 95 27.42 7.50 7.24
N VAL A 96 27.94 7.41 6.04
CA VAL A 96 27.16 7.54 4.80
C VAL A 96 27.59 6.44 3.83
N ALA A 97 26.65 5.56 3.48
CA ALA A 97 26.84 4.55 2.45
C ALA A 97 26.57 5.11 1.05
N GLU A 98 27.11 4.46 0.04
CA GLU A 98 26.81 4.74 -1.36
C GLU A 98 25.39 4.32 -1.73
N ASN A 99 24.82 4.93 -2.78
CA ASN A 99 23.53 4.51 -3.32
C ASN A 99 23.69 3.32 -4.26
N LEU A 100 23.78 2.12 -3.68
CA LEU A 100 23.91 0.87 -4.44
C LEU A 100 22.59 0.41 -5.05
N LEU A 101 21.45 0.84 -4.49
CA LEU A 101 20.13 0.50 -5.03
C LEU A 101 19.88 1.17 -6.41
N ASP A 102 20.37 2.39 -6.57
CA ASP A 102 20.27 3.24 -7.77
C ASP A 102 18.91 3.17 -8.51
N ARG A 103 17.82 3.18 -7.71
CA ARG A 103 16.42 3.07 -8.17
C ARG A 103 16.06 1.74 -8.87
N ASP A 104 16.89 0.73 -8.77
CA ASP A 104 16.52 -0.62 -9.18
C ASP A 104 15.62 -1.27 -8.13
N PHE A 105 14.34 -0.94 -8.19
CA PHE A 105 13.30 -1.45 -7.29
C PHE A 105 12.78 -2.84 -7.69
N HIS A 106 13.47 -3.53 -8.56
CA HIS A 106 13.19 -4.91 -8.91
C HIS A 106 14.01 -5.85 -8.02
N ALA A 107 13.38 -6.90 -7.52
CA ALA A 107 14.01 -8.01 -6.84
C ALA A 107 13.52 -9.33 -7.43
N SER A 108 14.40 -10.32 -7.54
CA SER A 108 14.13 -11.63 -8.16
C SER A 108 13.56 -12.64 -7.16
N LYS A 109 13.85 -12.44 -5.86
CA LYS A 109 13.46 -13.34 -4.76
C LYS A 109 13.17 -12.54 -3.49
N PRO A 110 12.39 -13.12 -2.54
CA PRO A 110 12.20 -12.54 -1.22
C PRO A 110 13.53 -12.31 -0.50
N ASN A 111 13.59 -11.26 0.31
CA ASN A 111 14.76 -10.93 1.12
C ASN A 111 16.03 -10.61 0.30
N GLU A 112 15.90 -10.17 -0.95
CA GLU A 112 17.02 -9.70 -1.78
C GLU A 112 17.31 -8.22 -1.54
N LYS A 113 16.28 -7.40 -1.43
CA LYS A 113 16.38 -5.95 -1.22
C LYS A 113 15.32 -5.49 -0.25
N TRP A 114 15.72 -4.84 0.83
CA TRP A 114 14.84 -4.23 1.83
C TRP A 114 14.95 -2.71 1.80
N LEU A 115 13.80 -2.04 1.86
CA LEU A 115 13.72 -0.60 2.03
C LEU A 115 13.18 -0.29 3.42
N THR A 116 13.70 0.76 4.04
CA THR A 116 13.22 1.22 5.34
C THR A 116 13.03 2.73 5.37
N ASP A 117 12.11 3.16 6.22
CA ASP A 117 11.85 4.58 6.50
C ASP A 117 11.01 4.72 7.77
N VAL A 118 10.92 5.93 8.30
CA VAL A 118 10.08 6.29 9.43
C VAL A 118 9.06 7.34 9.01
N THR A 119 7.80 7.14 9.40
CA THR A 119 6.74 8.11 9.15
C THR A 119 6.04 8.53 10.43
N GLU A 120 5.56 9.77 10.49
CA GLU A 120 4.84 10.37 11.61
C GLU A 120 3.33 10.29 11.40
N PHE A 121 2.61 10.00 12.50
CA PHE A 121 1.17 10.13 12.63
C PHE A 121 0.85 11.02 13.83
N LYS A 122 -0.34 11.63 13.82
CA LYS A 122 -0.81 12.51 14.91
C LYS A 122 -2.14 12.01 15.44
N TRP A 123 -2.31 12.11 16.76
CA TRP A 123 -3.60 11.94 17.43
C TRP A 123 -3.83 13.12 18.39
N TYR A 124 -5.05 13.29 18.87
CA TYR A 124 -5.48 14.51 19.53
C TYR A 124 -6.17 14.18 20.83
N GLU A 125 -5.69 14.77 21.94
CA GLU A 125 -6.35 14.75 23.23
C GLU A 125 -6.91 16.16 23.47
N GLY A 126 -8.20 16.34 23.20
CA GLY A 126 -8.81 17.66 23.19
C GLY A 126 -8.16 18.60 22.16
N VAL A 127 -7.39 19.59 22.64
CA VAL A 127 -6.63 20.54 21.82
C VAL A 127 -5.14 20.16 21.67
N GLU A 128 -4.67 19.23 22.48
CA GLU A 128 -3.27 18.78 22.44
C GLU A 128 -3.03 17.84 21.26
N VAL A 129 -1.84 17.99 20.65
CA VAL A 129 -1.43 17.19 19.49
C VAL A 129 -0.28 16.30 19.89
N HIS A 130 -0.52 15.02 19.86
CA HIS A 130 0.47 14.00 20.14
C HIS A 130 0.95 13.30 18.86
N LYS A 131 2.10 12.65 18.92
CA LYS A 131 2.72 12.00 17.78
C LYS A 131 3.01 10.53 18.05
N ILE A 132 2.88 9.72 17.03
CA ILE A 132 3.36 8.35 16.96
C ILE A 132 4.21 8.22 15.71
N TYR A 133 5.31 7.52 15.82
CA TYR A 133 6.22 7.21 14.71
C TYR A 133 6.12 5.73 14.37
N LEU A 134 6.03 5.44 13.10
CA LEU A 134 6.04 4.10 12.55
C LEU A 134 7.34 3.93 11.76
N SER A 135 8.20 3.03 12.22
CA SER A 135 9.34 2.52 11.45
C SER A 135 8.94 1.20 10.81
N ALA A 136 9.24 1.00 9.54
CA ALA A 136 8.93 -0.24 8.85
C ALA A 136 9.99 -0.62 7.82
N ILE A 137 10.06 -1.92 7.52
CA ILE A 137 10.92 -2.50 6.49
C ILE A 137 10.02 -3.16 5.45
N LEU A 138 10.21 -2.77 4.18
CA LEU A 138 9.48 -3.28 3.02
C LEU A 138 10.41 -4.14 2.16
N ASP A 139 9.99 -5.36 1.85
CA ASP A 139 10.66 -6.24 0.90
C ASP A 139 10.28 -5.84 -0.54
N LEU A 140 11.27 -5.65 -1.40
CA LEU A 140 11.03 -5.21 -2.78
C LEU A 140 10.46 -6.31 -3.69
N TYR A 141 10.65 -7.59 -3.37
CA TYR A 141 10.16 -8.69 -4.20
C TYR A 141 8.63 -8.81 -4.18
N ASP A 142 8.08 -8.90 -2.99
CA ASP A 142 6.66 -9.14 -2.77
C ASP A 142 5.90 -7.94 -2.21
N ARG A 143 6.63 -6.85 -1.91
CA ARG A 143 6.08 -5.61 -1.33
C ARG A 143 5.48 -5.77 0.07
N ARG A 144 5.72 -6.88 0.76
CA ARG A 144 5.28 -7.06 2.14
C ARG A 144 6.02 -6.13 3.09
N ILE A 145 5.37 -5.74 4.15
CA ILE A 145 6.02 -5.17 5.31
C ILE A 145 6.59 -6.32 6.11
N ALA A 146 7.91 -6.49 6.05
CA ALA A 146 8.64 -7.59 6.68
C ALA A 146 8.71 -7.43 8.20
N ALA A 147 8.86 -6.19 8.67
CA ALA A 147 8.81 -5.84 10.09
C ALA A 147 8.38 -4.39 10.27
N TYR A 148 7.82 -4.07 11.43
CA TYR A 148 7.52 -2.69 11.84
C TYR A 148 7.50 -2.53 13.36
N VAL A 149 7.73 -1.30 13.81
CA VAL A 149 7.61 -0.90 15.22
C VAL A 149 6.93 0.46 15.30
N LEU A 150 6.04 0.62 16.28
CA LEU A 150 5.41 1.88 16.64
C LEU A 150 6.07 2.44 17.92
N GLY A 151 6.34 3.72 17.93
CA GLY A 151 6.96 4.40 19.07
C GLY A 151 6.52 5.85 19.20
N GLU A 152 6.68 6.41 20.39
CA GLU A 152 6.35 7.81 20.67
C GLU A 152 7.49 8.77 20.29
N ARG A 153 8.66 8.24 20.02
CA ARG A 153 9.85 9.01 19.67
C ARG A 153 10.44 8.52 18.36
N ASN A 154 10.90 9.47 17.55
CA ASN A 154 11.67 9.18 16.35
C ASN A 154 13.17 9.12 16.72
N ASP A 155 13.59 8.02 17.29
CA ASP A 155 14.95 7.82 17.79
C ASP A 155 15.61 6.55 17.21
N ASN A 156 16.88 6.33 17.59
CA ASN A 156 17.63 5.15 17.16
C ASN A 156 16.99 3.85 17.64
N ALA A 157 16.42 3.83 18.86
CA ALA A 157 15.81 2.64 19.44
C ALA A 157 14.66 2.11 18.58
N LEU A 158 13.81 3.01 18.03
CA LEU A 158 12.71 2.67 17.15
C LEU A 158 13.18 1.91 15.90
N VAL A 159 14.22 2.42 15.23
CA VAL A 159 14.76 1.83 14.00
C VAL A 159 15.52 0.53 14.31
N PHE A 160 16.28 0.50 15.39
CA PHE A 160 17.05 -0.70 15.79
C PHE A 160 16.11 -1.86 16.15
N GLN A 161 15.05 -1.59 16.90
CA GLN A 161 14.02 -2.61 17.20
C GLN A 161 13.31 -3.12 15.93
N THR A 162 13.05 -2.22 14.97
CA THR A 162 12.45 -2.63 13.67
C THR A 162 13.38 -3.56 12.92
N PHE A 163 14.66 -3.24 12.90
CA PHE A 163 15.70 -4.06 12.27
C PHE A 163 15.83 -5.42 12.98
N ASP A 164 15.94 -5.43 14.31
CA ASP A 164 16.09 -6.66 15.09
C ASP A 164 14.89 -7.61 14.86
N LYS A 165 13.67 -7.09 14.84
CA LYS A 165 12.47 -7.87 14.50
C LYS A 165 12.52 -8.44 13.07
N ALA A 166 13.03 -7.68 12.11
CA ALA A 166 13.15 -8.16 10.73
C ALA A 166 14.15 -9.31 10.61
N VAL A 167 15.29 -9.20 11.30
CA VAL A 167 16.32 -10.26 11.35
C VAL A 167 15.78 -11.50 12.06
N GLU A 168 15.10 -11.35 13.20
CA GLU A 168 14.49 -12.45 13.94
C GLU A 168 13.46 -13.21 13.08
N ALA A 169 12.62 -12.49 12.35
CA ALA A 169 11.61 -13.09 11.46
C ALA A 169 12.22 -13.72 10.19
N ASN A 170 13.44 -13.32 9.80
CA ASN A 170 14.12 -13.79 8.58
C ASN A 170 15.61 -14.06 8.85
N PRO A 171 15.95 -15.07 9.64
CA PRO A 171 17.33 -15.25 10.15
C PRO A 171 18.39 -15.54 9.09
N ASN A 172 17.98 -16.01 7.91
CA ASN A 172 18.88 -16.33 6.79
C ASN A 172 18.84 -15.25 5.68
N ALA A 173 18.27 -14.07 5.97
CA ALA A 173 18.18 -12.99 5.01
C ALA A 173 19.42 -12.09 5.07
N HIS A 174 20.04 -11.87 3.90
CA HIS A 174 21.16 -10.94 3.73
C HIS A 174 20.85 -9.94 2.61
N PRO A 175 19.79 -9.11 2.76
CA PRO A 175 19.39 -8.18 1.71
C PRO A 175 20.36 -7.01 1.53
N LEU A 176 20.30 -6.37 0.36
CA LEU A 176 20.69 -4.98 0.23
C LEU A 176 19.72 -4.12 1.04
N PHE A 177 20.20 -3.50 2.11
CA PHE A 177 19.40 -2.71 3.04
C PHE A 177 19.48 -1.23 2.69
N HIS A 178 18.40 -0.67 2.13
CA HIS A 178 18.35 0.70 1.65
C HIS A 178 17.50 1.61 2.55
N SER A 179 18.04 2.79 2.87
CA SER A 179 17.38 3.82 3.67
C SER A 179 17.59 5.22 3.09
N ASP A 180 16.90 6.21 3.64
CA ASP A 180 17.29 7.61 3.52
C ASP A 180 18.55 7.91 4.37
N ARG A 181 18.94 9.19 4.42
CA ARG A 181 20.05 9.66 5.27
C ARG A 181 19.57 10.23 6.61
N GLY A 182 18.51 9.66 7.17
CA GLY A 182 18.06 9.98 8.51
C GLY A 182 19.16 9.69 9.55
N PHE A 183 19.15 10.42 10.67
CA PHE A 183 20.21 10.31 11.70
C PHE A 183 20.28 8.90 12.30
N GLN A 184 19.19 8.14 12.31
CA GLN A 184 19.13 6.77 12.80
C GLN A 184 19.95 5.83 11.91
N TYR A 185 19.87 6.01 10.59
CA TYR A 185 20.52 5.15 9.59
C TYR A 185 21.98 5.52 9.37
N THR A 186 22.35 6.78 9.64
CA THR A 186 23.76 7.26 9.59
C THR A 186 24.52 6.99 10.89
N ASN A 187 23.94 6.30 11.85
CA ASN A 187 24.54 5.94 13.11
C ASN A 187 25.53 4.77 12.95
N ARG A 188 26.74 4.88 13.51
CA ARG A 188 27.76 3.81 13.43
C ARG A 188 27.32 2.49 14.06
N THR A 189 26.55 2.55 15.16
CA THR A 189 26.00 1.34 15.79
C THR A 189 25.02 0.62 14.86
N PHE A 190 24.21 1.37 14.11
CA PHE A 190 23.31 0.77 13.15
C PHE A 190 24.07 0.11 11.98
N HIS A 191 25.11 0.76 11.48
CA HIS A 191 25.98 0.18 10.45
C HIS A 191 26.62 -1.13 10.94
N ALA A 192 27.20 -1.14 12.16
CA ALA A 192 27.76 -2.36 12.74
C ALA A 192 26.72 -3.49 12.90
N LYS A 193 25.45 -3.17 13.22
CA LYS A 193 24.37 -4.16 13.26
C LYS A 193 24.11 -4.79 11.88
N LEU A 194 24.09 -3.98 10.82
CA LEU A 194 23.92 -4.46 9.44
C LEU A 194 25.08 -5.38 9.03
N GLU A 195 26.33 -4.98 9.31
CA GLU A 195 27.51 -5.81 9.03
C GLU A 195 27.48 -7.13 9.79
N ALA A 196 27.12 -7.11 11.08
CA ALA A 196 27.00 -8.31 11.90
C ALA A 196 25.90 -9.28 11.37
N ALA A 197 24.87 -8.75 10.72
CA ALA A 197 23.84 -9.53 10.06
C ALA A 197 24.21 -9.94 8.61
N GLY A 198 25.40 -9.60 8.13
CA GLY A 198 25.87 -9.91 6.77
C GLY A 198 25.13 -9.13 5.68
N MET A 199 24.57 -7.97 6.02
CA MET A 199 23.79 -7.12 5.10
C MET A 199 24.64 -5.97 4.57
N THR A 200 24.38 -5.58 3.32
CA THR A 200 25.03 -4.43 2.68
C THR A 200 24.14 -3.20 2.83
N GLN A 201 24.70 -2.11 3.37
CA GLN A 201 23.97 -0.85 3.51
C GLN A 201 24.02 -0.03 2.22
N SER A 202 22.87 0.54 1.85
CA SER A 202 22.73 1.49 0.75
C SER A 202 21.93 2.70 1.23
N MET A 203 22.28 3.91 0.76
CA MET A 203 21.59 5.14 1.17
C MET A 203 21.18 5.99 -0.02
N SER A 204 20.01 6.61 0.08
CA SER A 204 19.52 7.59 -0.91
C SER A 204 20.51 8.74 -1.08
N ARG A 205 20.52 9.34 -2.27
CA ARG A 205 21.26 10.59 -2.52
C ARG A 205 20.63 11.76 -1.76
N VAL A 206 21.43 12.79 -1.49
CA VAL A 206 20.94 14.01 -0.80
C VAL A 206 19.84 14.66 -1.64
N ALA A 207 18.73 15.00 -1.02
CA ALA A 207 17.55 15.63 -1.63
C ALA A 207 16.88 14.82 -2.78
N HIS A 208 17.16 13.52 -2.89
CA HIS A 208 16.53 12.62 -3.84
C HIS A 208 15.57 11.64 -3.13
N CYS A 209 14.44 12.14 -2.63
CA CYS A 209 13.41 11.31 -1.98
C CYS A 209 12.90 10.16 -2.87
N ILE A 210 12.96 10.32 -4.20
CA ILE A 210 12.55 9.29 -5.17
C ILE A 210 13.41 8.01 -5.08
N ASP A 211 14.61 8.08 -4.47
CA ASP A 211 15.49 6.94 -4.29
C ASP A 211 14.91 5.91 -3.28
N ASN A 212 13.92 6.30 -2.44
CA ASN A 212 13.15 5.43 -1.55
C ASN A 212 11.66 5.34 -1.96
N GLY A 213 11.37 5.50 -3.25
CA GLY A 213 10.01 5.63 -3.81
C GLY A 213 9.00 4.57 -3.40
N PRO A 214 9.32 3.25 -3.37
CA PRO A 214 8.38 2.23 -2.94
C PRO A 214 7.94 2.37 -1.48
N MET A 215 8.84 2.77 -0.57
CA MET A 215 8.50 2.98 0.83
C MET A 215 7.64 4.23 1.02
N GLU A 216 7.97 5.35 0.33
CA GLU A 216 7.11 6.53 0.28
C GLU A 216 5.74 6.22 -0.32
N GLY A 217 5.70 5.35 -1.33
CA GLY A 217 4.48 4.84 -1.93
C GLY A 217 3.59 4.12 -0.90
N PHE A 218 4.17 3.25 -0.08
CA PHE A 218 3.48 2.56 1.00
C PHE A 218 2.89 3.54 2.03
N TRP A 219 3.69 4.53 2.50
CA TRP A 219 3.19 5.57 3.40
C TRP A 219 2.01 6.34 2.80
N GLY A 220 2.16 6.70 1.53
CA GLY A 220 1.08 7.38 0.81
C GLY A 220 -0.19 6.55 0.71
N ILE A 221 -0.09 5.24 0.51
CA ILE A 221 -1.23 4.32 0.45
C ILE A 221 -1.90 4.21 1.82
N LEU A 222 -1.14 3.87 2.88
CA LEU A 222 -1.65 3.74 4.25
C LEU A 222 -2.38 5.02 4.69
N LYS A 223 -1.70 6.18 4.53
CA LYS A 223 -2.27 7.46 4.96
C LYS A 223 -3.53 7.85 4.18
N ARG A 224 -3.59 7.60 2.88
CA ARG A 224 -4.79 7.89 2.07
C ARG A 224 -5.95 6.96 2.37
N GLU A 225 -5.67 5.68 2.60
CA GLU A 225 -6.72 4.67 2.76
C GLU A 225 -7.32 4.67 4.18
N ARG A 226 -6.53 5.01 5.22
CA ARG A 226 -6.99 4.86 6.62
C ARG A 226 -6.79 6.07 7.52
N TYR A 227 -5.88 6.98 7.21
CA TYR A 227 -5.53 8.07 8.11
C TYR A 227 -6.12 9.42 7.70
N TYR A 228 -5.95 9.87 6.44
CA TYR A 228 -6.41 11.18 6.02
C TYR A 228 -7.94 11.30 6.06
N GLY A 229 -8.41 12.43 6.61
CA GLY A 229 -9.83 12.72 6.78
C GLY A 229 -10.45 12.08 8.01
N ARG A 230 -9.66 11.42 8.86
CA ARG A 230 -10.05 10.96 10.19
C ARG A 230 -9.32 11.77 11.26
N ARG A 231 -9.94 11.89 12.42
CA ARG A 231 -9.33 12.48 13.62
C ARG A 231 -9.28 11.40 14.69
N PHE A 232 -8.10 10.98 15.04
CA PHE A 232 -7.87 10.00 16.10
C PHE A 232 -7.81 10.73 17.44
N THR A 233 -8.56 10.25 18.42
CA THR A 233 -8.70 10.88 19.75
C THR A 233 -8.03 10.08 20.85
N SER A 234 -7.50 8.88 20.54
CA SER A 234 -6.66 8.11 21.44
C SER A 234 -5.45 7.52 20.71
N LYS A 235 -4.41 7.25 21.47
CA LYS A 235 -3.19 6.60 21.00
C LYS A 235 -3.50 5.16 20.55
N GLU A 236 -4.29 4.46 21.33
CA GLU A 236 -4.67 3.06 21.13
C GLU A 236 -5.44 2.90 19.83
N GLU A 237 -6.42 3.78 19.55
CA GLU A 237 -7.19 3.79 18.31
C GLU A 237 -6.28 3.97 17.09
N LEU A 238 -5.31 4.89 17.16
CA LEU A 238 -4.37 5.14 16.08
C LEU A 238 -3.41 3.94 15.88
N MET A 239 -2.90 3.36 16.96
CA MET A 239 -2.02 2.20 16.89
C MET A 239 -2.74 0.97 16.32
N ASP A 240 -3.95 0.71 16.80
CA ASP A 240 -4.78 -0.40 16.30
C ASP A 240 -5.08 -0.25 14.80
N MET A 241 -5.46 0.96 14.36
CA MET A 241 -5.66 1.25 12.94
C MET A 241 -4.41 0.93 12.12
N ILE A 242 -3.22 1.31 12.59
CA ILE A 242 -1.96 1.06 11.86
C ILE A 242 -1.66 -0.44 11.80
N CYS A 243 -1.75 -1.15 12.93
CA CYS A 243 -1.48 -2.59 13.01
C CYS A 243 -2.45 -3.39 12.12
N THR A 244 -3.75 -3.12 12.25
CA THR A 244 -4.80 -3.75 11.44
C THR A 244 -4.60 -3.46 9.95
N TYR A 245 -4.17 -2.23 9.61
CA TYR A 245 -3.91 -1.89 8.21
C TYR A 245 -2.70 -2.63 7.64
N ILE A 246 -1.61 -2.78 8.39
CA ILE A 246 -0.42 -3.51 7.91
C ILE A 246 -0.76 -4.99 7.70
N ASP A 247 -1.54 -5.59 8.59
CA ASP A 247 -2.04 -6.95 8.40
C ASP A 247 -2.90 -7.08 7.13
N TYR A 248 -3.88 -6.19 6.96
CA TYR A 248 -4.69 -6.10 5.75
C TYR A 248 -3.84 -5.89 4.49
N TYR A 249 -2.85 -4.99 4.54
CA TYR A 249 -1.96 -4.71 3.41
C TYR A 249 -1.18 -5.95 2.97
N ASN A 250 -0.65 -6.70 3.93
CA ASN A 250 0.13 -7.91 3.65
C ASN A 250 -0.74 -9.07 3.18
N ASN A 251 -1.89 -9.30 3.79
CA ASN A 251 -2.67 -10.53 3.63
C ASN A 251 -3.89 -10.40 2.72
N CYS A 252 -4.47 -9.20 2.59
CA CYS A 252 -5.74 -9.01 1.91
C CYS A 252 -5.69 -7.98 0.77
N ARG A 253 -4.71 -7.06 0.79
CA ARG A 253 -4.66 -5.99 -0.21
C ARG A 253 -4.02 -6.46 -1.51
N VAL A 254 -4.87 -6.75 -2.49
CA VAL A 254 -4.45 -7.13 -3.84
C VAL A 254 -3.71 -5.99 -4.57
N GLN A 255 -2.65 -6.34 -5.30
CA GLN A 255 -1.80 -5.39 -6.03
C GLN A 255 -1.56 -5.82 -7.48
N ARG A 256 -1.82 -4.92 -8.44
CA ARG A 256 -1.64 -5.20 -9.89
C ARG A 256 -0.19 -5.49 -10.27
N ASN A 257 0.75 -4.77 -9.67
CA ASN A 257 2.18 -4.96 -9.90
C ASN A 257 2.72 -6.31 -9.39
N LEU A 258 1.96 -7.00 -8.54
CA LEU A 258 2.25 -8.35 -8.06
C LEU A 258 1.50 -9.44 -8.88
N GLY A 259 0.86 -9.07 -9.99
CA GLY A 259 0.06 -9.98 -10.80
C GLY A 259 -1.32 -10.26 -10.21
N ILE A 260 -1.92 -9.26 -9.57
CA ILE A 260 -3.22 -9.36 -8.87
C ILE A 260 -3.15 -10.38 -7.71
N LEU A 261 -2.11 -10.25 -6.92
CA LEU A 261 -1.88 -11.03 -5.70
C LEU A 261 -1.72 -10.08 -4.52
N THR A 262 -1.94 -10.60 -3.32
CA THR A 262 -1.49 -9.93 -2.10
C THR A 262 0.02 -10.13 -1.92
N PRO A 263 0.70 -9.29 -1.12
CA PRO A 263 2.11 -9.50 -0.77
C PRO A 263 2.42 -10.90 -0.27
N MET A 264 1.63 -11.42 0.66
CA MET A 264 1.85 -12.74 1.24
C MET A 264 1.55 -13.89 0.28
N GLU A 265 0.59 -13.75 -0.64
CA GLU A 265 0.38 -14.74 -1.71
C GLU A 265 1.56 -14.78 -2.67
N LYS A 266 2.12 -13.62 -3.04
CA LYS A 266 3.32 -13.55 -3.87
C LYS A 266 4.51 -14.23 -3.19
N ASN A 267 4.71 -13.98 -1.89
CA ASN A 267 5.74 -14.62 -1.09
C ASN A 267 5.57 -16.15 -1.04
N ARG A 268 4.37 -16.62 -0.68
CA ARG A 268 4.06 -18.07 -0.60
C ARG A 268 4.26 -18.79 -1.93
N LYS A 269 3.86 -18.16 -3.05
CA LYS A 269 4.09 -18.75 -4.40
C LYS A 269 5.56 -18.97 -4.69
N PHE A 270 6.44 -18.05 -4.25
CA PHE A 270 7.87 -18.26 -4.39
C PHE A 270 8.37 -19.42 -3.54
N LEU A 271 7.98 -19.48 -2.27
CA LEU A 271 8.42 -20.52 -1.33
C LEU A 271 7.97 -21.93 -1.76
N VAL A 272 6.83 -22.05 -2.45
CA VAL A 272 6.34 -23.34 -2.97
C VAL A 272 7.07 -23.73 -4.25
N ALA A 273 7.58 -22.76 -5.02
CA ALA A 273 8.28 -22.99 -6.29
C ALA A 273 9.80 -23.18 -6.14
N ALA A 274 10.38 -22.84 -4.98
CA ALA A 274 11.79 -22.94 -4.63
C ALA A 274 12.11 -24.28 -3.95
#